data_52787017201ec64cb72326ffc670cd96
#
_entry.id   52787017201ec64cb72326ffc670cd96
#
_cell.length_a   1.000
_cell.length_b   1.000
_cell.length_c   1.000
_cell.angle_alpha   90.00
_cell.angle_beta   90.00
_cell.angle_gamma   90.00
#
_symmetry.space_group_name_H-M   'P 1'
#
loop_
_entity.id
_entity.type
_entity.pdbx_description
1 polymer ?
#
loop_
_entity_poly.entity_id
_entity_poly.type
_entity_poly.pdbx_seq_one_letter_code
_entity_poly.pdbx_strand_id
1 'polypeptide(L)'
;MLIVADDLSGAADCAIGFANAGRRTVVALGADEAVEAANDAAADRVAVIALDTDSRRLAPADAASRAAQAWRALGGTQGANASAGVGVGTSQRRLYKKIDSTLRGNWVAEVAALQPLAGLAIVAPAFPATGRTVRDGRVFVRGVPLGETETWQLEHAGKTADLQPMLEEAGLRTALFAVEPMRDLQPDLLAQALAEHARAGVQALIVDAQSEADLNLIARATLVLREVLHEAFFWVGSGGLARELAALPELFGNDAPAPVAPLRREGPILTLVGSLSAVSGAQCALLRERTGMAELVVPPAVLRNVDSHPESAQWRAAIGAPLAAGSDLLVRIGRDDAFDPSEGAHLSTALAALVEPHVCHLAGLIATGGETARAMLSQAGIGSLELLSEVEPGVAVAQPSDDVRRLTVVTKAGAFGSDHALYGAWLHLRGLQEATRNGSQADSQRAAHASRAPETNSPLN
;
A
#
# COMPACT_ATOMS: atom_id res chain seq x y z
N MET A 1 13.42 -8.24 -4.83
CA MET A 1 13.33 -6.76 -4.76
C MET A 1 13.25 -6.34 -3.30
N LEU A 2 13.75 -5.17 -2.93
CA LEU A 2 13.51 -4.52 -1.65
C LEU A 2 12.68 -3.24 -1.89
N ILE A 3 11.53 -3.13 -1.25
CA ILE A 3 10.72 -1.93 -1.20
C ILE A 3 10.93 -1.29 0.17
N VAL A 4 11.32 -0.02 0.22
CA VAL A 4 11.45 0.75 1.45
C VAL A 4 10.34 1.80 1.49
N ALA A 5 9.39 1.63 2.40
CA ALA A 5 8.22 2.49 2.56
C ALA A 5 8.24 3.18 3.92
N ASP A 6 7.62 4.34 4.01
CA ASP A 6 7.53 5.16 5.22
C ASP A 6 6.33 4.81 6.12
N ASP A 7 5.38 4.01 5.61
CA ASP A 7 4.24 3.48 6.35
C ASP A 7 3.80 2.10 5.85
N LEU A 8 3.12 1.35 6.73
CA LEU A 8 2.65 -0.01 6.47
C LEU A 8 1.68 -0.11 5.28
N SER A 9 0.70 0.79 5.20
CA SER A 9 -0.28 0.76 4.11
C SER A 9 0.39 1.02 2.77
N GLY A 10 1.38 1.91 2.73
CA GLY A 10 2.18 2.18 1.54
C GLY A 10 3.05 0.99 1.14
N ALA A 11 3.64 0.30 2.12
CA ALA A 11 4.42 -0.92 1.88
C ALA A 11 3.54 -2.00 1.23
N ALA A 12 2.36 -2.27 1.81
CA ALA A 12 1.42 -3.26 1.30
C ALA A 12 0.87 -2.90 -0.09
N ASP A 13 0.40 -1.65 -0.29
CA ASP A 13 -0.13 -1.18 -1.60
C ASP A 13 0.92 -1.26 -2.72
N CYS A 14 2.18 -0.94 -2.40
CA CYS A 14 3.27 -1.03 -3.37
C CYS A 14 3.64 -2.48 -3.70
N ALA A 15 3.59 -3.36 -2.72
CA ALA A 15 4.05 -4.75 -2.84
C ALA A 15 2.98 -5.71 -3.39
N ILE A 16 1.69 -5.39 -3.22
CA ILE A 16 0.59 -6.30 -3.58
C ILE A 16 0.57 -6.69 -5.06
N GLY A 17 0.99 -5.79 -5.96
CA GLY A 17 1.11 -6.10 -7.38
C GLY A 17 2.01 -7.29 -7.66
N PHE A 18 3.08 -7.43 -6.90
CA PHE A 18 4.02 -8.57 -7.02
C PHE A 18 3.40 -9.87 -6.50
N ALA A 19 2.64 -9.83 -5.40
CA ALA A 19 1.91 -10.99 -4.91
C ALA A 19 0.84 -11.44 -5.92
N ASN A 20 0.09 -10.50 -6.50
CA ASN A 20 -0.88 -10.78 -7.56
C ASN A 20 -0.23 -11.37 -8.82
N ALA A 21 1.03 -11.04 -9.10
CA ALA A 21 1.83 -11.65 -10.16
C ALA A 21 2.45 -13.01 -9.76
N GLY A 22 2.01 -13.61 -8.66
CA GLY A 22 2.47 -14.92 -8.17
C GLY A 22 3.86 -14.90 -7.53
N ARG A 23 4.35 -13.75 -7.07
CA ARG A 23 5.65 -13.65 -6.39
C ARG A 23 5.46 -13.69 -4.88
N ARG A 24 6.15 -14.58 -4.18
CA ARG A 24 6.14 -14.58 -2.71
C ARG A 24 6.64 -13.23 -2.21
N THR A 25 5.75 -12.52 -1.52
CA THR A 25 5.93 -11.12 -1.14
C THR A 25 5.61 -10.95 0.34
N VAL A 26 6.56 -10.42 1.09
CA VAL A 26 6.45 -10.19 2.54
C VAL A 26 6.52 -8.71 2.84
N VAL A 27 5.60 -8.23 3.69
CA VAL A 27 5.65 -6.91 4.31
C VAL A 27 6.18 -7.09 5.73
N ALA A 28 7.30 -6.44 6.06
CA ALA A 28 7.91 -6.46 7.38
C ALA A 28 7.66 -5.13 8.11
N LEU A 29 7.36 -5.18 9.41
CA LEU A 29 7.09 -4.03 10.24
C LEU A 29 8.36 -3.44 10.88
N GLY A 30 9.51 -4.07 10.67
CA GLY A 30 10.79 -3.65 11.19
C GLY A 30 11.95 -4.27 10.41
N ALA A 31 13.16 -3.77 10.67
CA ALA A 31 14.36 -4.22 9.96
C ALA A 31 14.75 -5.67 10.31
N ASP A 32 14.54 -6.08 11.56
CA ASP A 32 14.88 -7.43 12.03
C ASP A 32 14.00 -8.47 11.36
N GLU A 33 12.69 -8.23 11.28
CA GLU A 33 11.73 -9.09 10.60
C GLU A 33 11.99 -9.14 9.08
N ALA A 34 12.43 -8.03 8.50
CA ALA A 34 12.82 -8.00 7.10
C ALA A 34 14.11 -8.80 6.84
N VAL A 35 15.07 -8.78 7.76
CA VAL A 35 16.28 -9.61 7.70
C VAL A 35 15.92 -11.09 7.87
N GLU A 36 15.01 -11.42 8.79
CA GLU A 36 14.51 -12.78 8.98
C GLU A 36 13.85 -13.30 7.68
N ALA A 37 12.93 -12.52 7.08
CA ALA A 37 12.32 -12.86 5.80
C ALA A 37 13.34 -12.99 4.65
N ALA A 38 14.42 -12.19 4.69
CA ALA A 38 15.49 -12.27 3.69
C ALA A 38 16.33 -13.54 3.79
N ASN A 39 16.45 -14.07 5.01
CA ASN A 39 17.26 -15.24 5.35
C ASN A 39 16.44 -16.54 5.35
N ASP A 40 15.12 -16.46 5.16
CA ASP A 40 14.27 -17.65 5.07
C ASP A 40 14.79 -18.58 3.97
N ALA A 41 15.30 -19.73 4.42
CA ALA A 41 15.93 -20.75 3.57
C ALA A 41 14.91 -21.72 2.95
N ALA A 42 13.61 -21.48 3.14
CA ALA A 42 12.55 -22.29 2.54
C ALA A 42 12.70 -22.35 1.02
N ALA A 43 12.27 -23.43 0.40
CA ALA A 43 12.45 -23.73 -1.03
C ALA A 43 11.91 -22.64 -1.98
N ASP A 44 10.99 -21.81 -1.47
CA ASP A 44 10.43 -20.63 -2.16
C ASP A 44 10.99 -19.34 -1.56
N ARG A 45 12.10 -18.88 -2.09
CA ARG A 45 12.70 -17.61 -1.67
C ARG A 45 11.71 -16.46 -1.77
N VAL A 46 11.65 -15.61 -0.72
CA VAL A 46 10.92 -14.36 -0.76
C VAL A 46 11.47 -13.48 -1.88
N ALA A 47 10.67 -13.27 -2.92
CA ALA A 47 11.05 -12.51 -4.10
C ALA A 47 11.04 -11.01 -3.83
N VAL A 48 10.07 -10.54 -3.02
CA VAL A 48 9.88 -9.13 -2.68
C VAL A 48 9.74 -8.99 -1.17
N ILE A 49 10.55 -8.12 -0.59
CA ILE A 49 10.43 -7.68 0.79
C ILE A 49 10.04 -6.21 0.77
N ALA A 50 8.91 -5.87 1.38
CA ALA A 50 8.48 -4.49 1.59
C ALA A 50 8.65 -4.16 3.07
N LEU A 51 9.60 -3.28 3.37
CA LEU A 51 9.87 -2.83 4.73
C LEU A 51 9.12 -1.53 5.03
N ASP A 52 8.27 -1.58 6.06
CA ASP A 52 7.74 -0.39 6.71
C ASP A 52 8.78 0.16 7.70
N THR A 53 9.35 1.31 7.39
CA THR A 53 10.32 1.99 8.27
C THR A 53 9.67 2.82 9.37
N ASP A 54 8.34 2.99 9.33
CA ASP A 54 7.59 3.84 10.27
C ASP A 54 8.25 5.22 10.44
N SER A 55 8.60 5.83 9.29
CA SER A 55 9.40 7.06 9.26
C SER A 55 8.60 8.32 8.89
N ARG A 56 7.32 8.16 8.52
CA ARG A 56 6.50 9.26 8.00
C ARG A 56 6.43 10.48 8.93
N ARG A 57 6.37 10.24 10.24
CA ARG A 57 6.25 11.30 11.27
C ARG A 57 7.57 11.65 11.97
N LEU A 58 8.66 11.00 11.59
CA LEU A 58 9.97 11.29 12.18
C LEU A 58 10.52 12.64 11.69
N ALA A 59 11.55 13.13 12.35
CA ALA A 59 12.36 14.20 11.79
C ALA A 59 13.04 13.73 10.50
N PRO A 60 13.24 14.61 9.50
CA PRO A 60 13.82 14.23 8.21
C PRO A 60 15.14 13.47 8.29
N ALA A 61 16.02 13.83 9.22
CA ALA A 61 17.30 13.16 9.43
C ALA A 61 17.15 11.72 9.95
N ASP A 62 16.18 11.48 10.84
CA ASP A 62 15.91 10.15 11.37
C ASP A 62 15.27 9.24 10.30
N ALA A 63 14.34 9.78 9.52
CA ALA A 63 13.74 9.08 8.39
C ALA A 63 14.79 8.68 7.35
N ALA A 64 15.67 9.62 6.98
CA ALA A 64 16.80 9.39 6.09
C ALA A 64 17.73 8.29 6.62
N SER A 65 18.05 8.32 7.90
CA SER A 65 18.87 7.30 8.56
C SER A 65 18.24 5.92 8.50
N ARG A 66 16.95 5.78 8.80
CA ARG A 66 16.20 4.50 8.71
C ARG A 66 16.20 3.94 7.30
N ALA A 67 15.93 4.76 6.29
CA ALA A 67 15.94 4.33 4.90
C ALA A 67 17.34 3.83 4.46
N ALA A 68 18.39 4.56 4.82
CA ALA A 68 19.77 4.17 4.53
C ALA A 68 20.19 2.89 5.27
N GLN A 69 19.78 2.71 6.53
CA GLN A 69 20.02 1.49 7.31
C GLN A 69 19.31 0.29 6.71
N ALA A 70 18.05 0.45 6.28
CA ALA A 70 17.28 -0.59 5.60
C ALA A 70 18.01 -1.09 4.34
N TRP A 71 18.50 -0.17 3.51
CA TRP A 71 19.25 -0.54 2.32
C TRP A 71 20.57 -1.22 2.64
N ARG A 72 21.34 -0.76 3.64
CA ARG A 72 22.60 -1.40 4.04
C ARG A 72 22.39 -2.81 4.60
N ALA A 73 21.31 -3.03 5.35
CA ALA A 73 21.00 -4.34 5.93
C ALA A 73 20.51 -5.36 4.90
N LEU A 74 19.72 -4.94 3.91
CA LEU A 74 18.92 -5.83 3.06
C LEU A 74 19.28 -5.77 1.57
N GLY A 75 19.93 -4.70 1.12
CA GLY A 75 20.23 -4.47 -0.29
C GLY A 75 21.34 -5.35 -0.87
N GLY A 76 22.08 -6.05 -0.02
CA GLY A 76 23.26 -6.81 -0.41
C GLY A 76 24.52 -5.93 -0.47
N THR A 77 25.63 -6.45 0.00
CA THR A 77 26.91 -5.74 0.05
C THR A 77 27.43 -5.47 -1.36
N GLN A 78 27.56 -4.19 -1.72
CA GLN A 78 28.65 -3.82 -2.62
C GLN A 78 29.96 -4.06 -1.83
N GLY A 79 30.51 -5.26 -1.98
CA GLY A 79 31.75 -5.64 -1.28
C GLY A 79 32.93 -4.85 -1.83
N ALA A 80 33.47 -3.98 -1.01
CA ALA A 80 34.87 -3.56 -1.12
C ALA A 80 35.85 -4.69 -0.70
N ASN A 81 35.35 -5.93 -0.46
CA ASN A 81 36.16 -7.09 -0.08
C ASN A 81 35.57 -8.40 -0.65
N ALA A 82 35.47 -8.49 -1.98
CA ALA A 82 35.25 -9.78 -2.64
C ALA A 82 36.58 -10.52 -2.82
N SER A 83 37.33 -10.74 -1.75
CA SER A 83 38.45 -11.66 -1.74
C SER A 83 38.22 -12.76 -0.74
N ALA A 84 38.03 -13.97 -1.28
CA ALA A 84 38.07 -15.26 -0.65
C ALA A 84 36.90 -15.68 0.28
N GLY A 85 36.04 -16.55 -0.27
CA GLY A 85 35.15 -17.39 0.53
C GLY A 85 33.91 -17.80 -0.28
N VAL A 86 33.87 -19.06 -0.68
CA VAL A 86 32.74 -19.76 -1.32
C VAL A 86 31.48 -19.51 -0.49
N GLY A 87 30.67 -18.54 -0.89
CA GLY A 87 29.35 -18.27 -0.35
C GLY A 87 28.36 -18.17 -1.50
N VAL A 88 27.32 -18.98 -1.45
CA VAL A 88 26.19 -19.05 -2.39
C VAL A 88 25.74 -17.62 -2.75
N GLY A 89 25.73 -17.29 -4.05
CA GLY A 89 25.55 -15.95 -4.59
C GLY A 89 24.32 -15.22 -4.05
N THR A 90 24.53 -14.27 -3.18
CA THR A 90 23.54 -13.26 -2.82
C THR A 90 23.49 -12.24 -3.97
N SER A 91 22.58 -12.48 -4.93
CA SER A 91 22.30 -11.46 -5.96
C SER A 91 21.81 -10.19 -5.26
N GLN A 92 22.46 -9.06 -5.57
CA GLN A 92 22.08 -7.76 -5.05
C GLN A 92 20.58 -7.50 -5.32
N ARG A 93 19.81 -7.19 -4.28
CA ARG A 93 18.38 -6.83 -4.40
C ARG A 93 18.24 -5.51 -5.14
N ARG A 94 17.19 -5.35 -5.92
CA ARG A 94 16.83 -4.08 -6.54
C ARG A 94 16.08 -3.25 -5.53
N LEU A 95 16.35 -1.94 -5.47
CA LEU A 95 15.71 -1.00 -4.55
C LEU A 95 14.53 -0.30 -5.22
N TYR A 96 13.39 -0.28 -4.53
CA TYR A 96 12.27 0.59 -4.79
C TYR A 96 12.00 1.44 -3.55
N LYS A 97 12.18 2.77 -3.64
CA LYS A 97 11.74 3.68 -2.57
C LYS A 97 10.28 4.04 -2.81
N LYS A 98 9.40 3.49 -1.97
CA LYS A 98 7.99 3.85 -1.97
C LYS A 98 7.80 5.22 -1.36
N ILE A 99 7.08 6.09 -2.08
CA ILE A 99 6.66 7.41 -1.60
C ILE A 99 5.14 7.57 -1.69
N ASP A 100 4.58 8.43 -0.88
CA ASP A 100 3.16 8.76 -0.94
C ASP A 100 2.83 9.47 -2.25
N SER A 101 1.73 9.09 -2.92
CA SER A 101 1.33 9.68 -4.20
C SER A 101 0.86 11.15 -4.10
N THR A 102 0.73 11.66 -2.88
CA THR A 102 0.49 13.08 -2.56
C THR A 102 1.69 13.71 -1.84
N LEU A 103 2.87 13.10 -1.95
CA LEU A 103 4.17 13.60 -1.49
C LEU A 103 4.27 13.85 0.02
N ARG A 104 3.43 13.20 0.84
CA ARG A 104 3.52 13.27 2.30
C ARG A 104 4.77 12.54 2.83
N GLY A 105 5.17 12.90 4.04
CA GLY A 105 6.32 12.29 4.73
C GLY A 105 7.66 12.89 4.33
N ASN A 106 8.72 12.17 4.67
CA ASN A 106 10.10 12.63 4.54
C ASN A 106 10.81 12.12 3.27
N TRP A 107 10.04 11.79 2.21
CA TRP A 107 10.53 11.09 1.04
C TRP A 107 11.76 11.73 0.39
N VAL A 108 11.86 13.06 0.38
CA VAL A 108 13.00 13.79 -0.19
C VAL A 108 14.29 13.49 0.57
N ALA A 109 14.25 13.59 1.92
CA ALA A 109 15.39 13.30 2.78
C ALA A 109 15.81 11.82 2.68
N GLU A 110 14.85 10.90 2.57
CA GLU A 110 15.09 9.48 2.39
C GLU A 110 15.73 9.17 1.02
N VAL A 111 15.25 9.81 -0.07
CA VAL A 111 15.85 9.68 -1.41
C VAL A 111 17.27 10.25 -1.42
N ALA A 112 17.50 11.41 -0.82
CA ALA A 112 18.83 12.01 -0.73
C ALA A 112 19.83 11.13 0.03
N ALA A 113 19.36 10.41 1.08
CA ALA A 113 20.20 9.47 1.82
C ALA A 113 20.46 8.15 1.07
N LEU A 114 19.53 7.72 0.23
CA LEU A 114 19.66 6.49 -0.56
C LEU A 114 20.50 6.71 -1.84
N GLN A 115 20.47 7.90 -2.42
CA GLN A 115 21.11 8.21 -3.70
C GLN A 115 22.61 7.85 -3.71
N PRO A 116 23.45 8.26 -2.74
CA PRO A 116 24.88 7.90 -2.75
C PRO A 116 25.13 6.39 -2.50
N LEU A 117 24.15 5.65 -2.06
CA LEU A 117 24.25 4.23 -1.73
C LEU A 117 23.71 3.33 -2.87
N ALA A 118 22.72 3.82 -3.62
CA ALA A 118 21.95 3.02 -4.57
C ALA A 118 22.00 3.58 -6.00
N GLY A 119 22.67 4.72 -6.24
CA GLY A 119 22.87 5.29 -7.56
C GLY A 119 21.79 6.28 -8.00
N LEU A 120 21.53 6.38 -9.30
CA LEU A 120 20.55 7.29 -9.88
C LEU A 120 19.13 7.00 -9.37
N ALA A 121 18.42 8.01 -8.86
CA ALA A 121 17.02 7.91 -8.50
C ALA A 121 16.12 8.17 -9.74
N ILE A 122 15.35 7.20 -10.17
CA ILE A 122 14.29 7.36 -11.20
C ILE A 122 12.98 7.67 -10.47
N VAL A 123 12.53 8.92 -10.55
CA VAL A 123 11.41 9.45 -9.76
C VAL A 123 10.16 9.56 -10.63
N ALA A 124 9.22 8.62 -10.44
CA ALA A 124 7.94 8.57 -11.17
C ALA A 124 6.78 8.27 -10.20
N PRO A 125 6.30 9.28 -9.44
CA PRO A 125 5.33 9.08 -8.37
C PRO A 125 3.88 9.00 -8.82
N ALA A 126 3.59 9.10 -10.12
CA ALA A 126 2.23 9.03 -10.65
C ALA A 126 1.50 7.73 -10.22
N PHE A 127 0.18 7.84 -10.03
CA PHE A 127 -0.72 6.72 -9.81
C PHE A 127 -2.06 6.98 -10.51
N PRO A 128 -2.13 6.84 -11.84
CA PRO A 128 -3.29 7.23 -12.63
C PRO A 128 -4.59 6.54 -12.21
N ALA A 129 -4.55 5.25 -11.88
CA ALA A 129 -5.70 4.48 -11.37
C ALA A 129 -6.38 5.14 -10.15
N THR A 130 -5.65 5.96 -9.40
CA THR A 130 -6.17 6.71 -8.25
C THR A 130 -6.33 8.21 -8.53
N GLY A 131 -6.17 8.63 -9.80
CA GLY A 131 -6.29 10.00 -10.25
C GLY A 131 -5.09 10.90 -9.89
N ARG A 132 -3.89 10.32 -9.69
CA ARG A 132 -2.65 11.06 -9.45
C ARG A 132 -1.78 10.98 -10.69
N THR A 133 -1.48 12.14 -11.28
CA THR A 133 -0.64 12.24 -12.49
C THR A 133 0.51 13.20 -12.26
N VAL A 134 1.55 13.08 -13.07
CA VAL A 134 2.68 14.01 -13.05
C VAL A 134 2.86 14.61 -14.44
N ARG A 135 2.93 15.93 -14.49
CA ARG A 135 3.18 16.71 -15.71
C ARG A 135 4.07 17.91 -15.38
N ASP A 136 5.09 18.12 -16.18
CA ASP A 136 6.07 19.19 -15.99
C ASP A 136 6.69 19.19 -14.58
N GLY A 137 6.97 17.98 -14.04
CA GLY A 137 7.51 17.79 -12.70
C GLY A 137 6.54 18.13 -11.55
N ARG A 138 5.24 18.28 -11.83
CA ARG A 138 4.18 18.62 -10.86
C ARG A 138 3.19 17.49 -10.69
N VAL A 139 2.84 17.22 -9.45
CA VAL A 139 1.80 16.24 -9.13
C VAL A 139 0.42 16.89 -9.20
N PHE A 140 -0.52 16.19 -9.84
CA PHE A 140 -1.93 16.54 -9.91
C PHE A 140 -2.78 15.47 -9.23
N VAL A 141 -3.81 15.89 -8.53
CA VAL A 141 -4.83 15.02 -7.91
C VAL A 141 -6.16 15.31 -8.59
N ARG A 142 -6.66 14.35 -9.38
CA ARG A 142 -7.91 14.50 -10.18
C ARG A 142 -7.92 15.76 -11.02
N GLY A 143 -6.79 16.11 -11.61
CA GLY A 143 -6.62 17.28 -12.48
C GLY A 143 -6.32 18.60 -11.76
N VAL A 144 -6.33 18.63 -10.43
CA VAL A 144 -5.96 19.80 -9.62
C VAL A 144 -4.50 19.69 -9.19
N PRO A 145 -3.67 20.75 -9.35
CA PRO A 145 -2.30 20.75 -8.84
C PRO A 145 -2.27 20.39 -7.35
N LEU A 146 -1.38 19.51 -6.93
CA LEU A 146 -1.31 19.05 -5.53
C LEU A 146 -1.15 20.23 -4.55
N GLY A 147 -0.32 21.21 -4.88
CA GLY A 147 -0.11 22.42 -4.06
C GLY A 147 -1.37 23.27 -3.83
N GLU A 148 -2.40 23.11 -4.66
CA GLU A 148 -3.69 23.82 -4.55
C GLU A 148 -4.75 22.99 -3.80
N THR A 149 -4.46 21.74 -3.46
CA THR A 149 -5.41 20.88 -2.74
C THR A 149 -5.48 21.24 -1.26
N GLU A 150 -6.67 21.13 -0.68
CA GLU A 150 -6.89 21.37 0.75
C GLU A 150 -5.97 20.50 1.62
N THR A 151 -5.79 19.23 1.26
CA THR A 151 -4.91 18.29 1.98
C THR A 151 -3.47 18.81 2.04
N TRP A 152 -2.93 19.31 0.91
CA TRP A 152 -1.58 19.87 0.88
C TRP A 152 -1.46 21.13 1.73
N GLN A 153 -2.42 22.02 1.62
CA GLN A 153 -2.42 23.28 2.37
C GLN A 153 -2.51 23.07 3.89
N LEU A 154 -3.23 22.05 4.34
CA LEU A 154 -3.32 21.70 5.77
C LEU A 154 -2.02 21.15 6.33
N GLU A 155 -1.29 20.32 5.56
CA GLU A 155 -0.07 19.66 6.05
C GLU A 155 1.21 20.43 5.71
N HIS A 156 1.21 21.23 4.63
CA HIS A 156 2.41 21.84 4.03
C HIS A 156 2.21 23.28 3.60
N ALA A 157 1.42 24.06 4.35
CA ALA A 157 1.12 25.46 4.02
C ALA A 157 2.40 26.26 3.65
N GLY A 158 2.39 26.87 2.47
CA GLY A 158 3.50 27.70 1.98
C GLY A 158 4.71 26.93 1.40
N LYS A 159 4.65 25.58 1.34
CA LYS A 159 5.70 24.77 0.69
C LYS A 159 5.33 24.45 -0.75
N THR A 160 6.34 24.31 -1.61
CA THR A 160 6.13 23.83 -2.97
C THR A 160 5.77 22.35 -2.99
N ALA A 161 4.92 21.97 -3.96
CA ALA A 161 4.63 20.58 -4.29
C ALA A 161 5.32 20.16 -5.63
N ASP A 162 6.25 20.96 -6.12
CA ASP A 162 6.98 20.70 -7.36
C ASP A 162 8.17 19.79 -7.05
N LEU A 163 8.27 18.66 -7.76
CA LEU A 163 9.26 17.61 -7.46
C LEU A 163 10.71 18.10 -7.59
N GLN A 164 10.99 18.89 -8.63
CA GLN A 164 12.35 19.34 -8.91
C GLN A 164 12.89 20.28 -7.81
N PRO A 165 12.21 21.38 -7.44
CA PRO A 165 12.64 22.23 -6.33
C PRO A 165 12.78 21.47 -5.00
N MET A 166 11.87 20.53 -4.71
CA MET A 166 11.94 19.73 -3.47
C MET A 166 13.23 18.90 -3.39
N LEU A 167 13.62 18.26 -4.50
CA LEU A 167 14.84 17.44 -4.57
C LEU A 167 16.12 18.30 -4.60
N GLU A 168 16.10 19.45 -5.29
CA GLU A 168 17.21 20.39 -5.35
C GLU A 168 17.50 21.04 -3.99
N GLU A 169 16.46 21.34 -3.19
CA GLU A 169 16.59 21.83 -1.82
C GLU A 169 17.31 20.80 -0.91
N ALA A 170 17.17 19.51 -1.20
CA ALA A 170 17.92 18.45 -0.51
C ALA A 170 19.33 18.23 -1.08
N GLY A 171 19.79 19.07 -1.99
CA GLY A 171 21.14 19.04 -2.56
C GLY A 171 21.34 18.07 -3.72
N LEU A 172 20.27 17.53 -4.31
CA LEU A 172 20.36 16.63 -5.45
C LEU A 172 20.39 17.40 -6.78
N ARG A 173 21.24 16.97 -7.70
CA ARG A 173 21.21 17.43 -9.09
C ARG A 173 20.10 16.70 -9.82
N THR A 174 19.14 17.47 -10.32
CA THR A 174 17.92 16.93 -10.92
C THR A 174 17.87 17.18 -12.43
N ALA A 175 17.06 16.39 -13.12
CA ALA A 175 16.55 16.68 -14.45
C ALA A 175 15.09 16.20 -14.57
N LEU A 176 14.39 16.73 -15.56
CA LEU A 176 13.02 16.37 -15.88
C LEU A 176 12.95 15.73 -17.25
N PHE A 177 12.27 14.60 -17.36
CA PHE A 177 11.90 13.97 -18.62
C PHE A 177 10.38 14.09 -18.79
N ALA A 178 9.97 14.99 -19.69
CA ALA A 178 8.55 15.29 -19.90
C ALA A 178 7.83 14.15 -20.63
N VAL A 179 6.51 14.07 -20.44
CA VAL A 179 5.70 12.96 -20.96
C VAL A 179 5.53 12.98 -22.48
N GLU A 180 5.41 14.16 -23.11
CA GLU A 180 5.17 14.29 -24.55
C GLU A 180 6.31 13.67 -25.37
N PRO A 181 7.58 14.05 -25.19
CA PRO A 181 8.67 13.42 -25.93
C PRO A 181 8.87 11.95 -25.57
N MET A 182 8.48 11.53 -24.35
CA MET A 182 8.59 10.14 -23.91
C MET A 182 7.70 9.20 -24.72
N ARG A 183 6.46 9.60 -25.01
CA ARG A 183 5.45 8.77 -25.68
C ARG A 183 5.82 8.37 -27.11
N ASP A 184 6.65 9.15 -27.76
CA ASP A 184 7.12 8.87 -29.11
C ASP A 184 8.32 7.90 -29.14
N LEU A 185 8.85 7.52 -27.96
CA LEU A 185 10.01 6.65 -27.85
C LEU A 185 9.63 5.19 -27.64
N GLN A 186 10.47 4.29 -28.20
CA GLN A 186 10.50 2.90 -27.80
C GLN A 186 11.29 2.75 -26.49
N PRO A 187 11.08 1.66 -25.69
CA PRO A 187 11.78 1.46 -24.42
C PRO A 187 13.30 1.60 -24.52
N ASP A 188 13.92 1.09 -25.58
CA ASP A 188 15.37 1.14 -25.79
C ASP A 188 15.88 2.58 -25.98
N LEU A 189 15.17 3.40 -26.74
CA LEU A 189 15.50 4.80 -26.96
C LEU A 189 15.28 5.63 -25.70
N LEU A 190 14.21 5.36 -24.97
CA LEU A 190 13.99 6.00 -23.67
C LEU A 190 15.11 5.62 -22.68
N ALA A 191 15.51 4.35 -22.61
CA ALA A 191 16.60 3.90 -21.77
C ALA A 191 17.92 4.63 -22.08
N GLN A 192 18.23 4.85 -23.38
CA GLN A 192 19.41 5.61 -23.79
C GLN A 192 19.34 7.06 -23.34
N ALA A 193 18.19 7.72 -23.51
CA ALA A 193 17.98 9.09 -23.08
C ALA A 193 18.10 9.23 -21.54
N LEU A 194 17.53 8.29 -20.77
CA LEU A 194 17.70 8.25 -19.30
C LEU A 194 19.18 8.07 -18.92
N ALA A 195 19.93 7.21 -19.64
CA ALA A 195 21.35 6.99 -19.40
C ALA A 195 22.21 8.23 -19.71
N GLU A 196 21.83 9.06 -20.70
CA GLU A 196 22.52 10.31 -21.00
C GLU A 196 22.41 11.29 -19.81
N HIS A 197 21.27 11.41 -19.18
CA HIS A 197 21.11 12.21 -17.97
C HIS A 197 22.02 11.72 -16.83
N ALA A 198 22.07 10.40 -16.62
CA ALA A 198 22.98 9.82 -15.62
C ALA A 198 24.44 10.17 -15.90
N ARG A 199 24.90 9.99 -17.14
CA ARG A 199 26.29 10.36 -17.57
C ARG A 199 26.57 11.86 -17.43
N ALA A 200 25.55 12.70 -17.54
CA ALA A 200 25.66 14.14 -17.28
C ALA A 200 25.71 14.48 -15.76
N GLY A 201 25.68 13.45 -14.90
CA GLY A 201 25.82 13.60 -13.46
C GLY A 201 24.51 13.96 -12.75
N VAL A 202 23.34 13.73 -13.35
CA VAL A 202 22.03 13.81 -12.70
C VAL A 202 21.94 12.74 -11.63
N GLN A 203 21.45 13.11 -10.45
CA GLN A 203 21.33 12.24 -9.28
C GLN A 203 19.88 11.78 -9.05
N ALA A 204 18.91 12.62 -9.43
CA ALA A 204 17.50 12.27 -9.41
C ALA A 204 16.84 12.74 -10.72
N LEU A 205 16.36 11.77 -11.51
CA LEU A 205 15.69 12.01 -12.78
C LEU A 205 14.19 11.86 -12.60
N ILE A 206 13.47 12.97 -12.70
CA ILE A 206 12.02 13.01 -12.64
C ILE A 206 11.49 12.60 -14.01
N VAL A 207 10.59 11.62 -14.04
CA VAL A 207 9.94 11.16 -15.26
C VAL A 207 8.44 11.33 -15.12
N ASP A 208 7.87 12.18 -15.96
CA ASP A 208 6.43 12.45 -15.99
C ASP A 208 5.64 11.22 -16.42
N ALA A 209 4.41 11.08 -15.86
CA ALA A 209 3.45 10.08 -16.29
C ALA A 209 2.02 10.53 -16.00
N GLN A 210 1.11 10.31 -16.96
CA GLN A 210 -0.30 10.68 -16.85
C GLN A 210 -1.23 9.48 -17.01
N SER A 211 -0.70 8.34 -17.46
CA SER A 211 -1.44 7.10 -17.70
C SER A 211 -0.63 5.88 -17.24
N GLU A 212 -1.31 4.73 -17.09
CA GLU A 212 -0.66 3.44 -16.87
C GLU A 212 0.28 3.09 -18.02
N ALA A 213 -0.07 3.45 -19.26
CA ALA A 213 0.78 3.22 -20.42
C ALA A 213 2.11 3.98 -20.33
N ASP A 214 2.10 5.22 -19.80
CA ASP A 214 3.33 5.99 -19.57
C ASP A 214 4.20 5.29 -18.51
N LEU A 215 3.60 4.82 -17.40
CA LEU A 215 4.32 4.08 -16.35
C LEU A 215 4.85 2.73 -16.87
N ASN A 216 4.10 2.04 -17.71
CA ASN A 216 4.56 0.80 -18.35
C ASN A 216 5.77 1.04 -19.25
N LEU A 217 5.76 2.11 -20.04
CA LEU A 217 6.90 2.51 -20.87
C LEU A 217 8.14 2.80 -20.01
N ILE A 218 7.98 3.54 -18.91
CA ILE A 218 9.06 3.82 -17.95
C ILE A 218 9.59 2.50 -17.35
N ALA A 219 8.70 1.62 -16.89
CA ALA A 219 9.08 0.34 -16.32
C ALA A 219 9.90 -0.51 -17.29
N ARG A 220 9.46 -0.64 -18.54
CA ARG A 220 10.19 -1.36 -19.61
C ARG A 220 11.54 -0.71 -19.93
N ALA A 221 11.57 0.60 -20.08
CA ALA A 221 12.81 1.33 -20.35
C ALA A 221 13.85 1.15 -19.23
N THR A 222 13.42 1.08 -17.97
CA THR A 222 14.33 0.87 -16.84
C THR A 222 14.89 -0.55 -16.76
N LEU A 223 14.25 -1.56 -17.36
CA LEU A 223 14.88 -2.87 -17.55
C LEU A 223 16.03 -2.81 -18.55
N VAL A 224 15.83 -2.13 -19.67
CA VAL A 224 16.89 -1.91 -20.69
C VAL A 224 17.99 -0.99 -20.15
N LEU A 225 17.62 0.04 -19.38
CA LEU A 225 18.57 0.97 -18.75
C LEU A 225 19.63 0.23 -17.94
N ARG A 226 19.29 -0.86 -17.30
CA ARG A 226 20.22 -1.70 -16.54
C ARG A 226 21.36 -2.28 -17.40
N GLU A 227 21.10 -2.53 -18.68
CA GLU A 227 22.07 -3.08 -19.61
C GLU A 227 22.97 -1.97 -20.21
N VAL A 228 22.42 -0.75 -20.33
CA VAL A 228 23.11 0.41 -20.97
C VAL A 228 23.84 1.29 -19.96
N LEU A 229 23.38 1.30 -18.70
CA LEU A 229 23.98 2.08 -17.63
C LEU A 229 24.87 1.18 -16.78
N HIS A 230 26.18 1.43 -16.78
CA HIS A 230 27.13 0.69 -15.94
C HIS A 230 27.07 1.07 -14.45
N GLU A 231 26.27 2.09 -14.12
CA GLU A 231 26.05 2.56 -12.76
C GLU A 231 24.73 2.00 -12.19
N ALA A 232 24.63 1.94 -10.88
CA ALA A 232 23.41 1.53 -10.20
C ALA A 232 22.33 2.60 -10.29
N PHE A 233 21.09 2.16 -10.29
CA PHE A 233 19.92 3.04 -10.13
C PHE A 233 18.86 2.36 -9.27
N PHE A 234 17.91 3.17 -8.78
CA PHE A 234 16.74 2.68 -8.03
C PHE A 234 15.49 3.46 -8.42
N TRP A 235 14.35 2.83 -8.21
CA TRP A 235 13.06 3.45 -8.47
C TRP A 235 12.57 4.23 -7.25
N VAL A 236 11.94 5.37 -7.49
CA VAL A 236 11.24 6.19 -6.51
C VAL A 236 9.83 6.44 -7.05
N GLY A 237 8.83 5.93 -6.37
CA GLY A 237 7.46 6.05 -6.87
C GLY A 237 6.39 5.63 -5.87
N SER A 238 5.14 5.71 -6.33
CA SER A 238 3.96 5.23 -5.61
C SER A 238 3.61 3.79 -6.01
N GLY A 239 2.42 3.31 -5.64
CA GLY A 239 1.91 2.02 -6.10
C GLY A 239 1.76 1.90 -7.63
N GLY A 240 1.64 3.02 -8.35
CA GLY A 240 1.46 3.02 -9.81
C GLY A 240 2.63 2.38 -10.56
N LEU A 241 3.84 2.91 -10.40
CA LEU A 241 5.03 2.36 -11.06
C LEU A 241 5.34 0.92 -10.57
N ALA A 242 5.10 0.64 -9.28
CA ALA A 242 5.33 -0.69 -8.72
C ALA A 242 4.45 -1.77 -9.38
N ARG A 243 3.19 -1.44 -9.71
CA ARG A 243 2.26 -2.34 -10.42
C ARG A 243 2.76 -2.66 -11.83
N GLU A 244 3.25 -1.66 -12.56
CA GLU A 244 3.82 -1.86 -13.89
C GLU A 244 5.09 -2.70 -13.85
N LEU A 245 5.96 -2.48 -12.86
CA LEU A 245 7.15 -3.33 -12.64
C LEU A 245 6.77 -4.77 -12.28
N ALA A 246 5.73 -4.96 -11.46
CA ALA A 246 5.26 -6.29 -11.08
C ALA A 246 4.71 -7.10 -12.28
N ALA A 247 4.15 -6.40 -13.27
CA ALA A 247 3.62 -7.01 -14.49
C ALA A 247 4.71 -7.45 -15.49
N LEU A 248 6.01 -7.12 -15.24
CA LEU A 248 7.10 -7.47 -16.14
C LEU A 248 7.73 -8.82 -15.75
N PRO A 249 7.53 -9.90 -16.53
CA PRO A 249 8.11 -11.22 -16.24
C PRO A 249 9.64 -11.17 -16.14
N GLU A 250 10.28 -10.35 -16.98
CA GLU A 250 11.73 -10.22 -17.10
C GLU A 250 12.39 -9.71 -15.80
N LEU A 251 11.61 -9.04 -14.94
CA LEU A 251 12.11 -8.55 -13.67
C LEU A 251 12.48 -9.70 -12.70
N PHE A 252 11.80 -10.85 -12.78
CA PHE A 252 11.95 -11.98 -11.86
C PHE A 252 12.20 -13.33 -12.56
N GLY A 253 12.15 -13.41 -13.88
CA GLY A 253 12.14 -14.65 -14.63
C GLY A 253 10.73 -15.28 -14.72
N ASN A 254 10.63 -16.40 -15.45
CA ASN A 254 9.33 -17.00 -15.83
C ASN A 254 8.74 -17.97 -14.79
N ASP A 255 9.53 -18.40 -13.79
CA ASP A 255 9.09 -19.36 -12.79
C ASP A 255 8.40 -18.64 -11.63
N ALA A 256 7.12 -18.32 -11.78
CA ALA A 256 6.32 -17.81 -10.70
C ALA A 256 5.59 -18.96 -9.99
N PRO A 257 5.71 -19.09 -8.66
CA PRO A 257 4.87 -20.01 -7.92
C PRO A 257 3.39 -19.60 -8.06
N ALA A 258 2.49 -20.58 -7.97
CA ALA A 258 1.06 -20.31 -8.01
C ALA A 258 0.65 -19.43 -6.82
N PRO A 259 -0.31 -18.51 -7.00
CA PRO A 259 -0.82 -17.70 -5.88
C PRO A 259 -1.29 -18.59 -4.73
N VAL A 260 -0.87 -18.25 -3.52
CA VAL A 260 -1.31 -18.97 -2.32
C VAL A 260 -2.75 -18.54 -2.01
N ALA A 261 -3.67 -19.48 -1.95
CA ALA A 261 -5.04 -19.20 -1.53
C ALA A 261 -5.07 -18.88 -0.03
N PRO A 262 -5.79 -17.84 0.41
CA PRO A 262 -5.91 -17.55 1.83
C PRO A 262 -6.54 -18.72 2.58
N LEU A 263 -5.93 -19.11 3.70
CA LEU A 263 -6.48 -20.13 4.58
C LEU A 263 -7.74 -19.59 5.25
N ARG A 264 -8.90 -20.09 4.81
CA ARG A 264 -10.17 -19.76 5.48
C ARG A 264 -10.23 -20.37 6.87
N ARG A 265 -10.52 -19.54 7.85
CA ARG A 265 -10.77 -19.96 9.22
C ARG A 265 -12.18 -19.57 9.63
N GLU A 266 -12.86 -20.46 10.35
CA GLU A 266 -14.11 -20.12 11.01
C GLU A 266 -13.83 -19.30 12.28
N GLY A 267 -14.64 -18.28 12.51
CA GLY A 267 -14.52 -17.40 13.66
C GLY A 267 -14.94 -15.95 13.35
N PRO A 268 -14.88 -15.07 14.36
CA PRO A 268 -15.29 -13.68 14.20
C PRO A 268 -14.29 -12.87 13.36
N ILE A 269 -14.83 -11.89 12.64
CA ILE A 269 -14.07 -10.86 11.94
C ILE A 269 -14.17 -9.57 12.73
N LEU A 270 -13.03 -9.01 13.09
CA LEU A 270 -12.94 -7.67 13.67
C LEU A 270 -12.59 -6.66 12.56
N THR A 271 -13.42 -5.61 12.44
CA THR A 271 -13.10 -4.44 11.63
C THR A 271 -12.67 -3.31 12.56
N LEU A 272 -11.40 -2.90 12.46
CA LEU A 272 -10.78 -1.87 13.31
C LEU A 272 -10.52 -0.61 12.49
N VAL A 273 -11.10 0.52 12.89
CA VAL A 273 -11.07 1.77 12.13
C VAL A 273 -10.54 2.92 12.99
N GLY A 274 -9.27 3.29 12.78
CA GLY A 274 -8.67 4.48 13.39
C GLY A 274 -8.83 5.76 12.57
N SER A 275 -9.13 5.62 11.29
CA SER A 275 -9.30 6.76 10.39
C SER A 275 -10.58 7.53 10.66
N LEU A 276 -10.47 8.84 10.85
CA LEU A 276 -11.59 9.77 11.01
C LEU A 276 -12.03 10.43 9.69
N SER A 277 -11.54 9.95 8.54
CA SER A 277 -11.92 10.46 7.23
C SER A 277 -13.41 10.22 6.91
N ALA A 278 -14.02 11.11 6.13
CA ALA A 278 -15.40 10.94 5.66
C ALA A 278 -15.57 9.64 4.86
N VAL A 279 -14.55 9.26 4.08
CA VAL A 279 -14.52 8.00 3.31
C VAL A 279 -14.63 6.80 4.25
N SER A 280 -13.81 6.72 5.31
CA SER A 280 -13.91 5.63 6.29
C SER A 280 -15.26 5.61 7.01
N GLY A 281 -15.85 6.78 7.26
CA GLY A 281 -17.20 6.91 7.84
C GLY A 281 -18.29 6.31 6.95
N ALA A 282 -18.27 6.62 5.64
CA ALA A 282 -19.19 6.05 4.65
C ALA A 282 -19.03 4.52 4.54
N GLN A 283 -17.80 4.04 4.49
CA GLN A 283 -17.49 2.61 4.45
C GLN A 283 -18.00 1.85 5.69
N CYS A 284 -17.86 2.42 6.89
CA CYS A 284 -18.41 1.83 8.12
C CYS A 284 -19.94 1.79 8.09
N ALA A 285 -20.58 2.86 7.64
CA ALA A 285 -22.04 2.92 7.53
C ALA A 285 -22.57 1.83 6.57
N LEU A 286 -21.95 1.68 5.40
CA LEU A 286 -22.31 0.65 4.43
C LEU A 286 -22.08 -0.76 4.99
N LEU A 287 -20.94 -1.02 5.62
CA LEU A 287 -20.65 -2.31 6.23
C LEU A 287 -21.73 -2.70 7.24
N ARG A 288 -22.12 -1.79 8.14
CA ARG A 288 -23.17 -2.03 9.12
C ARG A 288 -24.54 -2.27 8.47
N GLU A 289 -24.91 -1.44 7.50
CA GLU A 289 -26.17 -1.59 6.75
C GLU A 289 -26.28 -2.98 6.10
N ARG A 290 -25.19 -3.47 5.52
CA ARG A 290 -25.18 -4.73 4.77
C ARG A 290 -25.07 -5.98 5.66
N THR A 291 -24.43 -5.87 6.81
CA THR A 291 -24.14 -7.04 7.65
C THR A 291 -24.94 -7.09 8.95
N GLY A 292 -25.48 -5.96 9.40
CA GLY A 292 -26.11 -5.84 10.72
C GLY A 292 -25.12 -5.96 11.89
N MET A 293 -23.80 -5.91 11.62
CA MET A 293 -22.77 -6.09 12.65
C MET A 293 -22.83 -4.96 13.69
N ALA A 294 -22.55 -5.32 14.94
CA ALA A 294 -22.45 -4.36 16.03
C ALA A 294 -21.28 -3.38 15.83
N GLU A 295 -21.49 -2.14 16.24
CA GLU A 295 -20.46 -1.11 16.22
C GLU A 295 -20.17 -0.60 17.63
N LEU A 296 -18.89 -0.48 17.96
CA LEU A 296 -18.39 0.19 19.16
C LEU A 296 -17.56 1.40 18.77
N VAL A 297 -17.94 2.57 19.26
CA VAL A 297 -17.22 3.83 19.06
C VAL A 297 -16.52 4.19 20.36
N VAL A 298 -15.20 3.96 20.41
CA VAL A 298 -14.41 4.21 21.63
C VAL A 298 -14.09 5.70 21.73
N PRO A 299 -14.48 6.36 22.84
CA PRO A 299 -14.19 7.77 23.02
C PRO A 299 -12.68 8.06 23.08
N PRO A 300 -12.15 9.13 22.44
CA PRO A 300 -10.76 9.52 22.56
C PRO A 300 -10.31 9.75 24.01
N ALA A 301 -11.19 10.24 24.88
CA ALA A 301 -10.92 10.44 26.31
C ALA A 301 -10.48 9.15 27.01
N VAL A 302 -11.10 8.00 26.65
CA VAL A 302 -10.72 6.68 27.18
C VAL A 302 -9.33 6.28 26.64
N LEU A 303 -9.10 6.50 25.34
CA LEU A 303 -7.86 6.10 24.67
C LEU A 303 -6.65 6.93 25.11
N ARG A 304 -6.81 8.23 25.40
CA ARG A 304 -5.72 9.07 25.93
C ARG A 304 -5.14 8.55 27.24
N ASN A 305 -5.93 7.83 28.03
CA ASN A 305 -5.57 7.34 29.34
C ASN A 305 -5.93 5.85 29.52
N VAL A 306 -5.73 5.04 28.50
CA VAL A 306 -6.24 3.66 28.43
C VAL A 306 -5.86 2.78 29.62
N ASP A 307 -4.70 3.00 30.24
CA ASP A 307 -4.23 2.19 31.38
C ASP A 307 -4.84 2.60 32.71
N SER A 308 -5.31 3.85 32.86
CA SER A 308 -5.83 4.41 34.11
C SER A 308 -7.29 4.87 34.04
N HIS A 309 -7.90 4.91 32.86
CA HIS A 309 -9.26 5.36 32.69
C HIS A 309 -10.25 4.35 33.34
N PRO A 310 -11.21 4.81 34.16
CA PRO A 310 -12.10 3.91 34.91
C PRO A 310 -12.96 2.99 34.03
N GLU A 311 -13.26 3.42 32.80
CA GLU A 311 -14.07 2.64 31.85
C GLU A 311 -13.23 1.66 31.00
N SER A 312 -11.91 1.64 31.07
CA SER A 312 -11.07 0.79 30.21
C SER A 312 -11.41 -0.70 30.33
N ALA A 313 -11.67 -1.17 31.54
CA ALA A 313 -12.08 -2.56 31.77
C ALA A 313 -13.45 -2.88 31.12
N GLN A 314 -14.39 -1.93 31.17
CA GLN A 314 -15.68 -2.05 30.53
C GLN A 314 -15.57 -2.11 29.00
N TRP A 315 -14.70 -1.27 28.40
CA TRP A 315 -14.46 -1.28 26.98
C TRP A 315 -13.78 -2.57 26.50
N ARG A 316 -12.79 -3.09 27.27
CA ARG A 316 -12.21 -4.42 26.98
C ARG A 316 -13.27 -5.51 26.99
N ALA A 317 -14.14 -5.52 27.99
CA ALA A 317 -15.23 -6.50 28.08
C ALA A 317 -16.24 -6.34 26.94
N ALA A 318 -16.61 -5.11 26.57
CA ALA A 318 -17.54 -4.83 25.48
C ALA A 318 -17.00 -5.28 24.11
N ILE A 319 -15.68 -5.19 23.89
CA ILE A 319 -15.02 -5.70 22.70
C ILE A 319 -14.92 -7.24 22.76
N GLY A 320 -14.51 -7.78 23.90
CA GLY A 320 -14.22 -9.21 24.03
C GLY A 320 -15.44 -10.10 24.00
N ALA A 321 -16.55 -9.68 24.60
CA ALA A 321 -17.75 -10.54 24.73
C ALA A 321 -18.34 -10.97 23.36
N PRO A 322 -18.58 -10.08 22.39
CA PRO A 322 -19.07 -10.50 21.07
C PRO A 322 -18.04 -11.34 20.31
N LEU A 323 -16.75 -11.02 20.38
CA LEU A 323 -15.70 -11.79 19.72
C LEU A 323 -15.58 -13.21 20.28
N ALA A 324 -15.64 -13.36 21.60
CA ALA A 324 -15.63 -14.67 22.25
C ALA A 324 -16.91 -15.50 21.93
N ALA A 325 -18.03 -14.83 21.66
CA ALA A 325 -19.27 -15.46 21.19
C ALA A 325 -19.27 -15.78 19.68
N GLY A 326 -18.17 -15.50 18.96
CA GLY A 326 -18.06 -15.77 17.53
C GLY A 326 -18.74 -14.73 16.64
N SER A 327 -19.11 -13.57 17.18
CA SER A 327 -19.80 -12.51 16.45
C SER A 327 -18.82 -11.50 15.86
N ASP A 328 -19.10 -11.04 14.63
CA ASP A 328 -18.35 -9.97 13.98
C ASP A 328 -18.56 -8.64 14.70
N LEU A 329 -17.52 -7.81 14.70
CA LEU A 329 -17.52 -6.54 15.40
C LEU A 329 -16.81 -5.45 14.61
N LEU A 330 -17.42 -4.26 14.55
CA LEU A 330 -16.80 -3.04 14.09
C LEU A 330 -16.40 -2.19 15.30
N VAL A 331 -15.13 -1.85 15.42
CA VAL A 331 -14.61 -0.95 16.47
C VAL A 331 -13.92 0.23 15.82
N ARG A 332 -14.27 1.43 16.25
CA ARG A 332 -13.63 2.65 15.72
C ARG A 332 -13.34 3.68 16.80
N ILE A 333 -12.38 4.55 16.50
CA ILE A 333 -12.10 5.74 17.30
C ILE A 333 -13.22 6.76 17.08
N GLY A 334 -13.76 7.32 18.16
CA GLY A 334 -14.72 8.42 18.14
C GLY A 334 -14.07 9.77 17.87
N ARG A 335 -14.88 10.83 17.92
CA ARG A 335 -14.43 12.23 17.93
C ARG A 335 -14.90 12.90 19.21
N ASP A 336 -14.10 13.83 19.71
CA ASP A 336 -14.47 14.76 20.76
C ASP A 336 -14.02 16.19 20.40
N ASP A 337 -14.39 17.17 21.20
CA ASP A 337 -14.07 18.59 20.97
C ASP A 337 -12.56 18.89 21.15
N ALA A 338 -11.80 17.99 21.78
CA ALA A 338 -10.36 18.12 22.01
C ALA A 338 -9.54 17.38 20.93
N PHE A 339 -10.12 17.12 19.78
CA PHE A 339 -9.43 16.40 18.69
C PHE A 339 -8.18 17.12 18.23
N ASP A 340 -7.04 16.44 18.35
CA ASP A 340 -5.74 16.83 17.81
C ASP A 340 -5.25 15.77 16.80
N PRO A 341 -5.03 16.14 15.53
CA PRO A 341 -4.49 15.21 14.53
C PRO A 341 -3.14 14.57 14.92
N SER A 342 -2.35 15.22 15.77
CA SER A 342 -1.05 14.70 16.25
C SER A 342 -1.20 13.48 17.17
N GLU A 343 -2.35 13.29 17.82
CA GLU A 343 -2.64 12.16 18.71
C GLU A 343 -2.93 10.84 17.98
N GLY A 344 -3.09 10.85 16.64
CA GLY A 344 -3.55 9.70 15.86
C GLY A 344 -2.80 8.41 16.15
N ALA A 345 -1.47 8.47 16.23
CA ALA A 345 -0.64 7.30 16.54
C ALA A 345 -0.87 6.79 17.98
N HIS A 346 -0.95 7.72 18.96
CA HIS A 346 -1.21 7.38 20.36
C HIS A 346 -2.60 6.71 20.52
N LEU A 347 -3.64 7.31 19.93
CA LEU A 347 -5.00 6.77 20.00
C LEU A 347 -5.09 5.40 19.31
N SER A 348 -4.37 5.21 18.20
CA SER A 348 -4.30 3.92 17.51
C SER A 348 -3.62 2.85 18.35
N THR A 349 -2.52 3.19 19.04
CA THR A 349 -1.83 2.27 19.96
C THR A 349 -2.70 1.92 21.16
N ALA A 350 -3.40 2.88 21.74
CA ALA A 350 -4.31 2.66 22.85
C ALA A 350 -5.51 1.78 22.44
N LEU A 351 -6.07 2.01 21.25
CA LEU A 351 -7.13 1.15 20.71
C LEU A 351 -6.64 -0.28 20.49
N ALA A 352 -5.44 -0.45 19.96
CA ALA A 352 -4.82 -1.76 19.78
C ALA A 352 -4.63 -2.49 21.12
N ALA A 353 -4.22 -1.79 22.18
CA ALA A 353 -4.09 -2.36 23.53
C ALA A 353 -5.43 -2.79 24.18
N LEU A 354 -6.54 -2.17 23.80
CA LEU A 354 -7.87 -2.64 24.20
C LEU A 354 -8.30 -3.94 23.50
N VAL A 355 -7.86 -4.11 22.25
CA VAL A 355 -8.24 -5.21 21.34
C VAL A 355 -7.33 -6.42 21.51
N GLU A 356 -6.04 -6.22 21.78
CA GLU A 356 -4.99 -7.24 21.78
C GLU A 356 -5.39 -8.53 22.55
N PRO A 357 -5.95 -8.47 23.76
CA PRO A 357 -6.30 -9.69 24.51
C PRO A 357 -7.29 -10.62 23.79
N HIS A 358 -7.96 -10.13 22.75
CA HIS A 358 -9.00 -10.84 22.02
C HIS A 358 -8.57 -11.32 20.64
N VAL A 359 -7.34 -11.02 20.19
CA VAL A 359 -6.83 -11.39 18.86
C VAL A 359 -6.83 -12.91 18.63
N CYS A 360 -6.61 -13.69 19.69
CA CYS A 360 -6.62 -15.16 19.61
C CYS A 360 -7.97 -15.76 19.18
N HIS A 361 -9.07 -15.03 19.32
CA HIS A 361 -10.41 -15.45 18.89
C HIS A 361 -10.67 -15.17 17.41
N LEU A 362 -9.91 -14.26 16.79
CA LEU A 362 -10.19 -13.76 15.45
C LEU A 362 -9.84 -14.78 14.35
N ALA A 363 -10.75 -14.91 13.39
CA ALA A 363 -10.48 -15.53 12.10
C ALA A 363 -10.00 -14.50 11.07
N GLY A 364 -10.47 -13.25 11.17
CA GLY A 364 -10.12 -12.15 10.30
C GLY A 364 -9.99 -10.82 11.03
N LEU A 365 -9.04 -10.01 10.57
CA LEU A 365 -8.82 -8.63 11.02
C LEU A 365 -8.84 -7.72 9.80
N ILE A 366 -9.74 -6.74 9.77
CA ILE A 366 -9.75 -5.66 8.79
C ILE A 366 -9.30 -4.40 9.52
N ALA A 367 -8.11 -3.87 9.19
CA ALA A 367 -7.55 -2.70 9.83
C ALA A 367 -7.45 -1.52 8.84
N THR A 368 -8.10 -0.42 9.19
CA THR A 368 -8.16 0.79 8.35
C THR A 368 -7.38 1.95 8.99
N GLY A 369 -6.42 2.48 8.20
CA GLY A 369 -5.40 3.44 8.62
C GLY A 369 -4.08 2.74 8.90
N GLY A 370 -2.99 3.20 8.25
CA GLY A 370 -1.66 2.58 8.38
C GLY A 370 -1.18 2.51 9.83
N GLU A 371 -1.37 3.57 10.61
CA GLU A 371 -1.01 3.63 12.02
C GLU A 371 -1.81 2.63 12.86
N THR A 372 -3.13 2.51 12.61
CA THR A 372 -3.99 1.58 13.34
C THR A 372 -3.63 0.13 13.02
N ALA A 373 -3.42 -0.18 11.75
CA ALA A 373 -2.99 -1.50 11.31
C ALA A 373 -1.65 -1.88 11.94
N ARG A 374 -0.66 -0.97 11.86
CA ARG A 374 0.66 -1.19 12.45
C ARG A 374 0.57 -1.39 13.97
N ALA A 375 -0.12 -0.49 14.68
CA ALA A 375 -0.29 -0.59 16.13
C ALA A 375 -0.90 -1.93 16.54
N MET A 376 -1.96 -2.37 15.83
CA MET A 376 -2.63 -3.63 16.11
C MET A 376 -1.74 -4.85 15.87
N LEU A 377 -1.03 -4.88 14.74
CA LEU A 377 -0.12 -5.98 14.41
C LEU A 377 1.05 -6.05 15.42
N SER A 378 1.65 -4.90 15.74
CA SER A 378 2.75 -4.82 16.71
C SER A 378 2.30 -5.29 18.11
N GLN A 379 1.14 -4.85 18.60
CA GLN A 379 0.58 -5.30 19.88
C GLN A 379 0.28 -6.81 19.88
N ALA A 380 -0.18 -7.33 18.76
CA ALA A 380 -0.40 -8.77 18.59
C ALA A 380 0.90 -9.57 18.41
N GLY A 381 2.07 -8.93 18.39
CA GLY A 381 3.37 -9.57 18.14
C GLY A 381 3.50 -10.13 16.71
N ILE A 382 2.82 -9.51 15.74
CA ILE A 382 2.91 -9.86 14.31
C ILE A 382 3.90 -8.89 13.67
N GLY A 383 5.11 -9.36 13.41
CA GLY A 383 6.19 -8.54 12.85
C GLY A 383 6.24 -8.54 11.31
N SER A 384 5.62 -9.52 10.67
CA SER A 384 5.59 -9.61 9.20
C SER A 384 4.32 -10.26 8.67
N LEU A 385 3.96 -9.86 7.45
CA LEU A 385 2.77 -10.33 6.72
C LEU A 385 3.18 -10.85 5.34
N GLU A 386 2.75 -12.05 4.98
CA GLU A 386 2.79 -12.54 3.62
C GLU A 386 1.56 -12.06 2.85
N LEU A 387 1.77 -11.33 1.76
CA LEU A 387 0.69 -10.82 0.92
C LEU A 387 0.11 -11.93 0.06
N LEU A 388 -1.22 -12.01 -0.01
CA LEU A 388 -1.95 -13.06 -0.72
C LEU A 388 -2.67 -12.54 -1.97
N SER A 389 -3.46 -11.49 -1.81
CA SER A 389 -4.31 -10.94 -2.88
C SER A 389 -4.75 -9.51 -2.55
N GLU A 390 -5.50 -8.91 -3.44
CA GLU A 390 -6.10 -7.59 -3.29
C GLU A 390 -7.62 -7.70 -3.46
N VAL A 391 -8.38 -7.02 -2.60
CA VAL A 391 -9.84 -6.90 -2.73
C VAL A 391 -10.19 -5.86 -3.79
N GLU A 392 -9.57 -4.70 -3.68
CA GLU A 392 -9.59 -3.60 -4.63
C GLU A 392 -8.32 -2.76 -4.45
N PRO A 393 -7.93 -1.88 -5.38
CA PRO A 393 -6.72 -1.08 -5.27
C PRO A 393 -6.55 -0.39 -3.92
N GLY A 394 -5.46 -0.73 -3.19
CA GLY A 394 -5.16 -0.23 -1.86
C GLY A 394 -5.81 -0.99 -0.70
N VAL A 395 -6.45 -2.15 -0.96
CA VAL A 395 -7.03 -3.04 0.06
C VAL A 395 -6.37 -4.41 -0.03
N ALA A 396 -5.25 -4.58 0.65
CA ALA A 396 -4.42 -5.77 0.60
C ALA A 396 -4.87 -6.85 1.60
N VAL A 397 -4.89 -8.09 1.13
CA VAL A 397 -5.14 -9.30 1.93
C VAL A 397 -3.81 -9.98 2.22
N ALA A 398 -3.58 -10.32 3.47
CA ALA A 398 -2.35 -10.93 3.94
C ALA A 398 -2.60 -11.95 5.05
N GLN A 399 -1.57 -12.68 5.40
CA GLN A 399 -1.52 -13.53 6.61
C GLN A 399 -0.22 -13.26 7.36
N PRO A 400 -0.15 -13.47 8.69
CA PRO A 400 1.12 -13.46 9.39
C PRO A 400 2.11 -14.45 8.75
N SER A 401 3.38 -14.05 8.65
CA SER A 401 4.41 -14.94 8.06
C SER A 401 4.80 -16.10 9.00
N ASP A 402 4.37 -16.05 10.27
CA ASP A 402 4.56 -17.16 11.19
C ASP A 402 3.49 -18.25 10.94
N ASP A 403 3.89 -19.52 11.00
CA ASP A 403 2.99 -20.67 10.81
C ASP A 403 2.02 -20.90 11.99
N VAL A 404 2.11 -20.10 13.05
CA VAL A 404 1.40 -20.31 14.32
C VAL A 404 0.02 -19.67 14.28
N ARG A 405 -0.10 -18.49 13.68
CA ARG A 405 -1.32 -17.69 13.70
C ARG A 405 -2.14 -17.87 12.44
N ARG A 406 -3.28 -18.51 12.57
CA ARG A 406 -4.23 -18.68 11.45
C ARG A 406 -5.18 -17.48 11.38
N LEU A 407 -4.65 -16.29 11.17
CA LEU A 407 -5.37 -15.03 11.05
C LEU A 407 -5.23 -14.49 9.62
N THR A 408 -6.33 -14.14 8.97
CA THR A 408 -6.27 -13.37 7.73
C THR A 408 -6.40 -11.89 8.06
N VAL A 409 -5.47 -11.08 7.56
CA VAL A 409 -5.40 -9.64 7.80
C VAL A 409 -5.72 -8.91 6.51
N VAL A 410 -6.61 -7.93 6.58
CA VAL A 410 -6.85 -6.97 5.48
C VAL A 410 -6.41 -5.59 5.95
N THR A 411 -5.51 -4.97 5.20
CA THR A 411 -5.04 -3.60 5.48
C THR A 411 -5.51 -2.63 4.42
N LYS A 412 -5.88 -1.44 4.83
CA LYS A 412 -6.35 -0.36 3.95
C LYS A 412 -5.89 1.00 4.47
N ALA A 413 -5.39 1.86 3.58
CA ALA A 413 -5.14 3.26 3.93
C ALA A 413 -6.47 4.00 4.22
N GLY A 414 -6.49 4.89 5.22
CA GLY A 414 -7.73 5.46 5.78
C GLY A 414 -8.64 6.13 4.74
N ALA A 415 -8.08 6.97 3.86
CA ALA A 415 -8.84 7.75 2.87
C ALA A 415 -8.93 7.06 1.49
N PHE A 416 -8.59 5.76 1.39
CA PHE A 416 -8.56 5.01 0.13
C PHE A 416 -9.75 4.05 0.01
N GLY A 417 -9.95 3.58 -1.22
CA GLY A 417 -10.96 2.60 -1.59
C GLY A 417 -12.31 3.22 -1.92
N SER A 418 -13.16 2.39 -2.54
CA SER A 418 -14.56 2.72 -2.80
C SER A 418 -15.39 2.71 -1.50
N ASP A 419 -16.64 3.17 -1.56
CA ASP A 419 -17.55 3.07 -0.42
C ASP A 419 -17.78 1.61 0.02
N HIS A 420 -17.58 0.64 -0.89
CA HIS A 420 -17.72 -0.80 -0.67
C HIS A 420 -16.46 -1.46 -0.09
N ALA A 421 -15.35 -0.77 0.07
CA ALA A 421 -14.05 -1.35 0.43
C ALA A 421 -14.10 -2.24 1.69
N LEU A 422 -14.69 -1.77 2.79
CA LEU A 422 -14.80 -2.56 4.04
C LEU A 422 -15.78 -3.72 3.90
N TYR A 423 -16.89 -3.52 3.20
CA TYR A 423 -17.86 -4.58 2.95
C TYR A 423 -17.27 -5.66 2.01
N GLY A 424 -16.57 -5.26 0.95
CA GLY A 424 -15.85 -6.15 0.06
C GLY A 424 -14.76 -6.96 0.78
N ALA A 425 -14.01 -6.32 1.69
CA ALA A 425 -13.03 -6.99 2.54
C ALA A 425 -13.70 -8.04 3.46
N TRP A 426 -14.81 -7.70 4.07
CA TRP A 426 -15.58 -8.64 4.90
C TRP A 426 -16.12 -9.82 4.08
N LEU A 427 -16.71 -9.57 2.89
CA LEU A 427 -17.14 -10.62 1.96
C LEU A 427 -15.99 -11.54 1.58
N HIS A 428 -14.83 -10.98 1.24
CA HIS A 428 -13.64 -11.74 0.90
C HIS A 428 -13.22 -12.69 2.04
N LEU A 429 -13.14 -12.18 3.27
CA LEU A 429 -12.82 -12.99 4.45
C LEU A 429 -13.86 -14.08 4.73
N ARG A 430 -15.13 -13.82 4.47
CA ARG A 430 -16.22 -14.80 4.55
C ARG A 430 -16.27 -15.77 3.36
N GLY A 431 -15.53 -15.49 2.30
CA GLY A 431 -15.57 -16.23 1.04
C GLY A 431 -16.90 -16.15 0.31
N LEU A 432 -17.56 -15.02 0.47
CA LEU A 432 -18.80 -14.67 -0.18
C LEU A 432 -18.52 -13.75 -1.37
N GLN A 433 -19.42 -13.75 -2.35
CA GLN A 433 -19.41 -12.77 -3.44
C GLN A 433 -20.57 -11.82 -3.24
N GLU A 434 -20.41 -10.56 -3.64
CA GLU A 434 -21.53 -9.63 -3.66
C GLU A 434 -22.60 -10.15 -4.61
N ALA A 435 -23.84 -10.29 -4.12
CA ALA A 435 -24.97 -10.71 -4.95
C ALA A 435 -25.17 -9.65 -6.03
N THR A 436 -24.81 -9.97 -7.27
CA THR A 436 -25.03 -9.09 -8.43
C THR A 436 -26.54 -8.82 -8.53
N ARG A 437 -26.94 -7.55 -8.40
CA ARG A 437 -28.31 -7.05 -8.63
C ARG A 437 -28.70 -7.11 -10.10
N ASN A 438 -28.45 -8.21 -10.80
CA ASN A 438 -28.84 -8.41 -12.20
C ASN A 438 -30.22 -9.12 -12.36
N GLY A 439 -31.03 -9.19 -11.28
CA GLY A 439 -32.38 -9.78 -11.35
C GLY A 439 -33.48 -8.85 -11.86
N SER A 440 -33.30 -7.51 -11.84
CA SER A 440 -34.43 -6.60 -12.15
C SER A 440 -34.56 -6.16 -13.62
N GLN A 441 -33.51 -6.33 -14.43
CA GLN A 441 -33.61 -6.01 -15.87
C GLN A 441 -34.03 -7.20 -16.72
N ALA A 442 -33.75 -8.44 -16.32
CA ALA A 442 -34.18 -9.64 -17.04
C ALA A 442 -35.69 -9.90 -16.89
N ASP A 443 -36.28 -9.61 -15.74
CA ASP A 443 -37.71 -9.76 -15.50
C ASP A 443 -38.53 -8.65 -16.18
N SER A 444 -37.99 -7.43 -16.29
CA SER A 444 -38.65 -6.35 -17.05
C SER A 444 -38.66 -6.61 -18.56
N GLN A 445 -37.63 -7.27 -19.10
CA GLN A 445 -37.61 -7.64 -20.52
C GLN A 445 -38.46 -8.88 -20.82
N ARG A 446 -38.64 -9.82 -19.90
CA ARG A 446 -39.58 -10.95 -20.06
C ARG A 446 -41.02 -10.51 -19.93
N ALA A 447 -41.37 -9.56 -19.08
CA ALA A 447 -42.71 -8.98 -19.00
C ALA A 447 -43.07 -8.17 -20.24
N ALA A 448 -42.12 -7.46 -20.86
CA ALA A 448 -42.37 -6.72 -22.11
C ALA A 448 -42.50 -7.61 -23.35
N HIS A 449 -41.96 -8.82 -23.31
CA HIS A 449 -42.14 -9.80 -24.44
C HIS A 449 -43.44 -10.64 -24.34
N ALA A 450 -44.01 -10.78 -23.14
CA ALA A 450 -45.24 -11.53 -22.89
C ALA A 450 -46.52 -10.74 -23.27
N SER A 451 -46.45 -9.42 -23.49
CA SER A 451 -47.61 -8.58 -23.86
C SER A 451 -47.83 -8.38 -25.36
N ARG A 452 -47.04 -9.01 -26.22
CA ARG A 452 -47.28 -9.02 -27.67
C ARG A 452 -47.80 -10.38 -28.11
N ALA A 453 -49.10 -10.61 -27.92
CA ALA A 453 -49.84 -11.67 -28.62
C ALA A 453 -50.15 -11.23 -30.05
N PRO A 454 -50.06 -12.11 -31.04
CA PRO A 454 -50.37 -11.75 -32.42
C PRO A 454 -51.90 -11.63 -32.65
N GLU A 455 -52.32 -10.52 -33.20
CA GLU A 455 -53.68 -10.37 -33.75
C GLU A 455 -53.85 -11.31 -34.93
N THR A 456 -54.80 -12.23 -34.82
CA THR A 456 -55.24 -13.09 -35.86
C THR A 456 -56.10 -12.33 -36.89
N ASN A 457 -55.57 -12.07 -38.06
CA ASN A 457 -56.37 -11.64 -39.23
C ASN A 457 -57.18 -12.83 -39.75
N SER A 458 -58.50 -12.74 -39.64
CA SER A 458 -59.45 -13.58 -40.42
C SER A 458 -59.74 -12.91 -41.74
N PRO A 459 -59.78 -13.65 -42.85
CA PRO A 459 -60.21 -13.10 -44.11
C PRO A 459 -61.72 -13.26 -44.25
N LEU A 460 -62.40 -12.22 -44.66
CA LEU A 460 -63.75 -12.28 -45.22
C LEU A 460 -63.66 -11.96 -46.72
N ASN A 461 -64.19 -12.92 -47.54
CA ASN A 461 -64.66 -12.91 -48.91
C ASN A 461 -63.94 -12.11 -50.00
#